data_f9f36b7b1f50dc1a9cfb44c2cd756c78
#
_entry.id   f9f36b7b1f50dc1a9cfb44c2cd756c78
#
_cell.length_a   1.000
_cell.length_b   1.000
_cell.length_c   1.000
_cell.angle_alpha   90.00
_cell.angle_beta   90.00
_cell.angle_gamma   90.00
#
_symmetry.space_group_name_H-M   'P 1'
#
loop_
_entity.id
_entity.type
_entity.pdbx_description
1 polymer ?
#
loop_
_entity_poly.entity_id
_entity_poly.type
_entity_poly.pdbx_seq_one_letter_code
_entity_poly.pdbx_strand_id
1 'polypeptide(L)'
;MLHEAYDLYQVEVVNQGKLYQRYADDFVYSHEFHDSIDAWSKNEHQKNFHILDSLLTKRRDLVEQFFSKDNVSEAELMEMLHLFNTTLLSSRNYVAPAKVREATDYNLCACLEHSDLALLARCCNEARVFSEIIDADDLHSLLDGKMTMPLHSRNNRLVAFFFDQLSIYNLIIRNWQNVIAHHCSIVSSTGKGTLTQKSLSSALYSIVDLEMSAQEKIIDDAVKSVGQKYQRKRNTNK
;
A
#
# COMPACT_ATOMS: atom_id res chain seq x y z
N MET A 1 13.94 -15.00 15.85
CA MET A 1 13.63 -13.77 15.06
C MET A 1 13.78 -12.48 15.89
N LEU A 2 12.99 -12.19 16.95
CA LEU A 2 13.13 -10.93 17.69
C LEU A 2 14.46 -10.81 18.44
N HIS A 3 14.90 -11.88 19.11
CA HIS A 3 16.26 -11.96 19.70
C HIS A 3 17.35 -11.82 18.64
N GLU A 4 17.22 -12.47 17.53
CA GLU A 4 18.14 -12.37 16.40
C GLU A 4 18.24 -10.93 15.86
N ALA A 5 17.11 -10.24 15.73
CA ALA A 5 17.10 -8.83 15.37
C ALA A 5 17.81 -7.97 16.42
N TYR A 6 17.59 -8.24 17.70
CA TYR A 6 18.29 -7.57 18.79
C TYR A 6 19.80 -7.81 18.74
N ASP A 7 20.23 -9.06 18.59
CA ASP A 7 21.66 -9.42 18.56
C ASP A 7 22.37 -8.75 17.37
N LEU A 8 21.73 -8.75 16.19
CA LEU A 8 22.26 -8.07 15.03
C LEU A 8 22.29 -6.54 15.21
N TYR A 9 21.28 -5.95 15.87
CA TYR A 9 21.29 -4.52 16.20
C TYR A 9 22.47 -4.16 17.09
N GLN A 10 22.75 -4.96 18.13
CA GLN A 10 23.89 -4.75 19.02
C GLN A 10 25.22 -4.81 18.26
N VAL A 11 25.39 -5.79 17.38
CA VAL A 11 26.62 -5.96 16.61
C VAL A 11 26.78 -4.86 15.55
N GLU A 12 25.76 -4.61 14.76
CA GLU A 12 25.88 -3.78 13.57
C GLU A 12 25.66 -2.29 13.86
N VAL A 13 24.64 -1.94 14.66
CA VAL A 13 24.31 -0.53 14.93
C VAL A 13 25.11 0.01 16.10
N VAL A 14 25.10 -0.68 17.26
CA VAL A 14 25.77 -0.19 18.48
C VAL A 14 27.27 -0.30 18.36
N ASN A 15 27.79 -1.47 17.97
CA ASN A 15 29.25 -1.70 17.96
C ASN A 15 29.94 -1.22 16.68
N GLN A 16 29.30 -1.35 15.51
CA GLN A 16 29.88 -1.02 14.23
C GLN A 16 29.43 0.36 13.68
N GLY A 17 28.42 0.99 14.30
CA GLY A 17 27.91 2.31 13.87
C GLY A 17 27.13 2.28 12.55
N LYS A 18 26.57 1.12 12.17
CA LYS A 18 25.73 1.00 10.99
C LYS A 18 24.48 1.87 11.12
N LEU A 19 24.10 2.57 10.06
CA LEU A 19 22.88 3.37 10.07
C LEU A 19 21.65 2.48 10.31
N TYR A 20 20.77 2.91 11.22
CA TYR A 20 19.55 2.17 11.57
C TYR A 20 18.73 1.74 10.35
N GLN A 21 18.50 2.66 9.40
CA GLN A 21 17.73 2.36 8.19
C GLN A 21 18.33 1.20 7.41
N ARG A 22 19.67 1.21 7.24
CA ARG A 22 20.36 0.13 6.54
C ARG A 22 20.32 -1.19 7.29
N TYR A 23 20.39 -1.15 8.63
CA TYR A 23 20.19 -2.35 9.46
C TYR A 23 18.79 -2.94 9.26
N ALA A 24 17.73 -2.09 9.35
CA ALA A 24 16.36 -2.55 9.18
C ALA A 24 16.11 -3.13 7.78
N ASP A 25 16.59 -2.45 6.73
CA ASP A 25 16.48 -2.91 5.35
C ASP A 25 17.23 -4.23 5.14
N ASP A 26 18.48 -4.33 5.59
CA ASP A 26 19.29 -5.55 5.45
C ASP A 26 18.65 -6.71 6.22
N PHE A 27 18.12 -6.49 7.44
CA PHE A 27 17.43 -7.53 8.19
C PHE A 27 16.19 -8.05 7.46
N VAL A 28 15.36 -7.14 6.94
CA VAL A 28 14.11 -7.51 6.24
C VAL A 28 14.39 -8.22 4.92
N TYR A 29 15.40 -7.77 4.14
CA TYR A 29 15.68 -8.33 2.81
C TYR A 29 16.63 -9.52 2.81
N SER A 30 17.45 -9.71 3.84
CA SER A 30 18.37 -10.85 3.93
C SER A 30 17.80 -12.06 4.67
N HIS A 31 16.61 -11.92 5.25
CA HIS A 31 16.01 -13.00 6.03
C HIS A 31 15.52 -14.14 5.11
N GLU A 32 16.28 -15.22 5.05
CA GLU A 32 15.88 -16.43 4.36
C GLU A 32 14.86 -17.21 5.19
N PHE A 33 13.66 -17.38 4.66
CA PHE A 33 12.66 -18.27 5.26
C PHE A 33 13.11 -19.73 5.06
N HIS A 34 13.57 -20.36 6.10
CA HIS A 34 13.74 -21.82 6.08
C HIS A 34 12.36 -22.46 5.95
N ASP A 35 12.11 -23.10 4.81
CA ASP A 35 10.86 -23.80 4.55
C ASP A 35 10.69 -24.93 5.58
N SER A 36 9.86 -24.68 6.56
CA SER A 36 9.36 -25.72 7.44
C SER A 36 8.41 -26.61 6.65
N ILE A 37 8.55 -27.94 6.81
CA ILE A 37 7.70 -28.96 6.17
C ILE A 37 6.24 -28.81 6.62
N ASP A 38 6.01 -28.16 7.77
CA ASP A 38 4.70 -27.97 8.35
C ASP A 38 4.09 -26.61 7.97
N ALA A 39 2.92 -26.63 7.33
CA ALA A 39 2.18 -25.44 6.89
C ALA A 39 1.81 -24.50 8.06
N TRP A 40 1.58 -25.03 9.26
CA TRP A 40 1.28 -24.22 10.44
C TRP A 40 2.50 -23.40 10.88
N SER A 41 3.66 -24.03 10.99
CA SER A 41 4.92 -23.36 11.33
C SER A 41 5.28 -22.28 10.30
N LYS A 42 5.07 -22.55 9.01
CA LYS A 42 5.27 -21.57 7.93
C LYS A 42 4.37 -20.34 8.10
N ASN A 43 3.09 -20.53 8.41
CA ASN A 43 2.16 -19.42 8.63
C ASN A 43 2.52 -18.60 9.88
N GLU A 44 2.93 -19.25 10.97
CA GLU A 44 3.36 -18.54 12.18
C GLU A 44 4.67 -17.77 11.97
N HIS A 45 5.64 -18.34 11.23
CA HIS A 45 6.85 -17.63 10.85
C HIS A 45 6.55 -16.40 9.99
N GLN A 46 5.66 -16.51 9.00
CA GLN A 46 5.26 -15.38 8.17
C GLN A 46 4.58 -14.27 8.99
N LYS A 47 3.69 -14.62 9.93
CA LYS A 47 3.04 -13.65 10.82
C LYS A 47 4.06 -12.93 11.70
N ASN A 48 4.94 -13.68 12.33
CA ASN A 48 5.98 -13.14 13.20
C ASN A 48 6.94 -12.24 12.45
N PHE A 49 7.29 -12.60 11.22
CA PHE A 49 8.11 -11.76 10.34
C PHE A 49 7.42 -10.45 9.99
N HIS A 50 6.14 -10.46 9.61
CA HIS A 50 5.38 -9.24 9.33
C HIS A 50 5.24 -8.31 10.53
N ILE A 51 5.13 -8.87 11.74
CA ILE A 51 5.12 -8.08 12.98
C ILE A 51 6.48 -7.42 13.16
N LEU A 52 7.56 -8.16 13.00
CA LEU A 52 8.93 -7.67 13.16
C LEU A 52 9.29 -6.63 12.08
N ASP A 53 8.98 -6.89 10.81
CA ASP A 53 9.11 -5.92 9.72
C ASP A 53 8.39 -4.60 10.05
N SER A 54 7.12 -4.69 10.47
CA SER A 54 6.35 -3.51 10.86
C SER A 54 6.92 -2.80 12.10
N LEU A 55 7.49 -3.52 13.04
CA LEU A 55 8.16 -2.96 14.22
C LEU A 55 9.43 -2.19 13.81
N LEU A 56 10.31 -2.83 13.04
CA LEU A 56 11.57 -2.25 12.60
C LEU A 56 11.36 -1.03 11.69
N THR A 57 10.38 -1.08 10.80
CA THR A 57 10.17 0.00 9.81
C THR A 57 9.34 1.16 10.33
N LYS A 58 8.35 0.92 11.22
CA LYS A 58 7.38 1.95 11.64
C LYS A 58 7.58 2.45 13.06
N ARG A 59 8.27 1.70 13.93
CA ARG A 59 8.43 2.01 15.34
C ARG A 59 9.88 2.01 15.77
N ARG A 60 10.69 2.72 15.00
CA ARG A 60 12.10 2.97 15.32
C ARG A 60 12.30 3.47 16.75
N ASP A 61 11.39 4.31 17.25
CA ASP A 61 11.36 4.82 18.62
C ASP A 61 11.39 3.69 19.66
N LEU A 62 10.53 2.69 19.51
CA LEU A 62 10.50 1.53 20.40
C LEU A 62 11.76 0.66 20.25
N VAL A 63 12.16 0.42 19.00
CA VAL A 63 13.36 -0.41 18.75
C VAL A 63 14.59 0.23 19.37
N GLU A 64 14.84 1.53 19.16
CA GLU A 64 15.97 2.22 19.79
C GLU A 64 15.87 2.25 21.31
N GLN A 65 14.67 2.42 21.88
CA GLN A 65 14.45 2.41 23.34
C GLN A 65 14.82 1.09 23.98
N PHE A 66 14.47 -0.05 23.38
CA PHE A 66 14.70 -1.37 23.95
C PHE A 66 16.01 -1.99 23.49
N PHE A 67 16.35 -1.85 22.20
CA PHE A 67 17.53 -2.48 21.61
C PHE A 67 18.85 -1.76 21.96
N SER A 68 18.82 -0.51 22.43
CA SER A 68 20.05 0.19 22.89
C SER A 68 20.53 -0.26 24.27
N LYS A 69 19.80 -1.14 24.95
CA LYS A 69 20.24 -1.67 26.24
C LYS A 69 21.23 -2.82 26.05
N ASP A 70 22.29 -2.87 26.84
CA ASP A 70 23.33 -3.91 26.74
C ASP A 70 22.83 -5.34 26.95
N ASN A 71 21.78 -5.51 27.78
CA ASN A 71 21.14 -6.77 28.04
C ASN A 71 19.63 -6.59 28.10
N VAL A 72 18.92 -7.17 27.17
CA VAL A 72 17.45 -7.15 27.14
C VAL A 72 16.93 -8.54 27.51
N SER A 73 16.12 -8.59 28.56
CA SER A 73 15.43 -9.81 28.95
C SER A 73 14.29 -10.16 28.02
N GLU A 74 13.93 -11.45 27.99
CA GLU A 74 12.75 -11.88 27.20
C GLU A 74 11.48 -11.15 27.63
N ALA A 75 11.33 -10.84 28.93
CA ALA A 75 10.20 -10.08 29.43
C ALA A 75 10.13 -8.65 28.85
N GLU A 76 11.28 -7.98 28.70
CA GLU A 76 11.34 -6.64 28.08
C GLU A 76 11.05 -6.67 26.57
N LEU A 77 11.49 -7.71 25.87
CA LEU A 77 11.14 -7.91 24.46
C LEU A 77 9.64 -8.16 24.30
N MET A 78 9.03 -8.90 25.20
CA MET A 78 7.57 -9.12 25.21
C MET A 78 6.80 -7.84 25.58
N GLU A 79 7.34 -7.01 26.49
CA GLU A 79 6.80 -5.68 26.80
C GLU A 79 6.85 -4.78 25.58
N MET A 80 7.95 -4.73 24.83
CA MET A 80 8.07 -3.98 23.58
C MET A 80 7.02 -4.42 22.57
N LEU A 81 6.82 -5.72 22.37
CA LEU A 81 5.76 -6.24 21.49
C LEU A 81 4.36 -5.88 21.99
N HIS A 82 4.15 -5.89 23.30
CA HIS A 82 2.88 -5.48 23.91
C HIS A 82 2.60 -3.99 23.64
N LEU A 83 3.58 -3.12 23.84
CA LEU A 83 3.48 -1.68 23.54
C LEU A 83 3.23 -1.43 22.05
N PHE A 84 3.90 -2.19 21.17
CA PHE A 84 3.66 -2.13 19.73
C PHE A 84 2.21 -2.51 19.40
N ASN A 85 1.74 -3.65 19.90
CA ASN A 85 0.37 -4.13 19.66
C ASN A 85 -0.69 -3.23 20.30
N THR A 86 -0.45 -2.70 21.50
CA THR A 86 -1.37 -1.79 22.17
C THR A 86 -1.51 -0.49 21.41
N THR A 87 -0.43 0.03 20.85
CA THR A 87 -0.47 1.22 19.99
C THR A 87 -1.25 0.95 18.71
N LEU A 88 -1.12 -0.23 18.11
CA LEU A 88 -1.91 -0.66 16.95
C LEU A 88 -3.39 -0.83 17.29
N LEU A 89 -3.72 -1.38 18.47
CA LEU A 89 -5.09 -1.56 18.96
C LEU A 89 -5.70 -0.21 19.38
N SER A 90 -4.92 0.66 20.00
CA SER A 90 -5.36 2.03 20.36
C SER A 90 -5.67 2.87 19.13
N SER A 91 -4.93 2.69 18.04
CA SER A 91 -5.27 3.30 16.75
C SER A 91 -6.54 2.71 16.10
N ARG A 92 -6.97 1.50 16.51
CA ARG A 92 -8.26 0.92 16.06
C ARG A 92 -9.45 1.32 16.91
N ASN A 93 -9.27 1.62 18.21
CA ASN A 93 -10.34 1.88 19.18
C ASN A 93 -10.36 3.30 19.75
N TYR A 94 -9.44 4.16 19.33
CA TYR A 94 -9.40 5.52 19.82
C TYR A 94 -10.42 6.39 19.09
N VAL A 95 -11.62 6.49 19.68
CA VAL A 95 -12.50 7.64 19.46
C VAL A 95 -11.87 8.80 20.23
N ALA A 96 -10.93 9.51 19.61
CA ALA A 96 -10.35 10.70 20.18
C ALA A 96 -11.41 11.77 20.36
N PRO A 97 -11.46 12.49 21.51
CA PRO A 97 -12.12 13.78 21.55
C PRO A 97 -11.43 14.66 20.50
N ALA A 98 -12.23 15.39 19.74
CA ALA A 98 -11.84 16.18 18.58
C ALA A 98 -10.64 17.11 18.86
N LYS A 99 -9.43 16.58 18.76
CA LYS A 99 -8.24 17.34 18.39
C LYS A 99 -8.12 17.20 16.88
N VAL A 100 -8.04 18.32 16.23
CA VAL A 100 -7.76 18.48 14.80
C VAL A 100 -6.77 17.39 14.40
N ARG A 101 -7.27 16.30 13.81
CA ARG A 101 -6.46 15.41 13.02
C ARG A 101 -5.97 16.29 11.88
N GLU A 102 -4.66 16.49 11.78
CA GLU A 102 -4.09 16.71 10.46
C GLU A 102 -4.68 15.59 9.62
N ALA A 103 -5.55 15.96 8.70
CA ALA A 103 -6.16 15.04 7.78
C ALA A 103 -4.98 14.36 7.08
N THR A 104 -4.74 13.10 7.41
CA THR A 104 -4.04 12.24 6.46
C THR A 104 -4.93 12.28 5.24
N ASP A 105 -4.52 13.09 4.29
CA ASP A 105 -5.22 13.30 3.03
C ASP A 105 -5.23 11.93 2.35
N TYR A 106 -6.30 11.16 2.57
CA TYR A 106 -6.56 9.92 1.83
C TYR A 106 -6.94 10.30 0.40
N ASN A 107 -6.02 11.02 -0.24
CA ASN A 107 -6.10 11.48 -1.60
C ASN A 107 -5.12 10.66 -2.44
N LEU A 108 -5.50 10.30 -3.64
CA LEU A 108 -4.61 9.62 -4.57
C LEU A 108 -3.50 10.54 -5.11
N CYS A 109 -3.50 11.82 -4.69
CA CYS A 109 -2.52 12.84 -5.08
C CYS A 109 -2.36 12.97 -6.61
N ALA A 110 -3.46 12.79 -7.33
CA ALA A 110 -3.47 12.88 -8.78
C ALA A 110 -3.44 14.34 -9.22
N CYS A 111 -2.29 14.81 -9.71
CA CYS A 111 -2.14 16.15 -10.30
C CYS A 111 -2.32 16.08 -11.83
N LEU A 112 -3.49 15.64 -12.29
CA LEU A 112 -3.81 15.48 -13.71
C LEU A 112 -4.57 16.69 -14.25
N GLU A 113 -4.25 17.07 -15.47
CA GLU A 113 -5.02 18.09 -16.19
C GLU A 113 -6.40 17.54 -16.61
N HIS A 114 -7.41 18.42 -16.71
CA HIS A 114 -8.75 17.99 -17.09
C HIS A 114 -8.80 17.26 -18.45
N SER A 115 -7.95 17.65 -19.41
CA SER A 115 -7.82 16.95 -20.70
C SER A 115 -7.31 15.51 -20.56
N ASP A 116 -6.43 15.25 -19.60
CA ASP A 116 -5.89 13.92 -19.32
C ASP A 116 -6.92 13.07 -18.58
N LEU A 117 -7.68 13.68 -17.65
CA LEU A 117 -8.81 13.04 -16.99
C LEU A 117 -9.89 12.62 -18.00
N ALA A 118 -10.20 13.48 -18.98
CA ALA A 118 -11.16 13.16 -20.04
C ALA A 118 -10.67 11.98 -20.92
N LEU A 119 -9.37 11.91 -21.21
CA LEU A 119 -8.79 10.79 -21.96
C LEU A 119 -8.88 9.48 -21.15
N LEU A 120 -8.56 9.53 -19.86
CA LEU A 120 -8.61 8.36 -18.96
C LEU A 120 -10.05 7.91 -18.70
N ALA A 121 -11.01 8.84 -18.53
CA ALA A 121 -12.42 8.51 -18.40
C ALA A 121 -12.96 7.82 -19.65
N ARG A 122 -12.62 8.33 -20.84
CA ARG A 122 -12.96 7.67 -22.10
C ARG A 122 -12.37 6.27 -22.20
N CYS A 123 -11.12 6.09 -21.80
CA CYS A 123 -10.47 4.80 -21.74
C CYS A 123 -11.21 3.84 -20.80
N CYS A 124 -11.59 4.29 -19.60
CA CYS A 124 -12.38 3.48 -18.65
C CYS A 124 -13.72 3.03 -19.25
N ASN A 125 -14.39 3.92 -20.00
CA ASN A 125 -15.65 3.60 -20.66
C ASN A 125 -15.47 2.58 -21.80
N GLU A 126 -14.43 2.75 -22.62
CA GLU A 126 -14.09 1.85 -23.72
C GLU A 126 -13.70 0.47 -23.22
N ALA A 127 -12.83 0.40 -22.22
CA ALA A 127 -12.42 -0.84 -21.57
C ALA A 127 -13.51 -1.44 -20.66
N ARG A 128 -14.59 -0.70 -20.41
CA ARG A 128 -15.70 -1.10 -19.51
C ARG A 128 -15.21 -1.44 -18.10
N VAL A 129 -14.40 -0.56 -17.54
CA VAL A 129 -13.87 -0.71 -16.16
C VAL A 129 -15.00 -0.63 -15.14
N PHE A 130 -15.90 0.33 -15.33
CA PHE A 130 -17.09 0.53 -14.49
C PHE A 130 -18.39 0.16 -15.25
N SER A 131 -19.46 -0.03 -14.52
CA SER A 131 -20.80 -0.28 -15.09
C SER A 131 -21.44 0.99 -15.62
N GLU A 132 -21.12 2.12 -14.97
CA GLU A 132 -21.53 3.46 -15.34
C GLU A 132 -20.61 4.02 -16.43
N ILE A 133 -21.14 4.94 -17.23
CA ILE A 133 -20.34 5.82 -18.08
C ILE A 133 -19.87 6.97 -17.21
N ILE A 134 -18.56 7.18 -17.13
CA ILE A 134 -17.94 8.22 -16.35
C ILE A 134 -17.35 9.31 -17.25
N ASP A 135 -17.33 10.53 -16.75
CA ASP A 135 -16.67 11.67 -17.38
C ASP A 135 -15.40 12.11 -16.63
N ALA A 136 -14.81 13.23 -17.03
CA ALA A 136 -13.60 13.75 -16.42
C ALA A 136 -13.82 14.20 -14.97
N ASP A 137 -15.00 14.73 -14.66
CA ASP A 137 -15.34 15.24 -13.32
C ASP A 137 -15.64 14.08 -12.36
N ASP A 138 -16.28 13.02 -12.84
CA ASP A 138 -16.45 11.77 -12.09
C ASP A 138 -15.09 11.15 -11.73
N LEU A 139 -14.20 11.06 -12.73
CA LEU A 139 -12.86 10.50 -12.49
C LEU A 139 -12.04 11.41 -11.55
N HIS A 140 -12.14 12.73 -11.69
CA HIS A 140 -11.52 13.67 -10.76
C HIS A 140 -12.04 13.47 -9.34
N SER A 141 -13.36 13.37 -9.18
CA SER A 141 -14.00 13.15 -7.87
C SER A 141 -13.59 11.82 -7.24
N LEU A 142 -13.44 10.77 -8.06
CA LEU A 142 -12.94 9.47 -7.63
C LEU A 142 -11.49 9.56 -7.12
N LEU A 143 -10.62 10.23 -7.87
CA LEU A 143 -9.21 10.39 -7.51
C LEU A 143 -9.00 11.30 -6.31
N ASP A 144 -9.88 12.28 -6.11
CA ASP A 144 -9.87 13.17 -4.94
C ASP A 144 -10.56 12.56 -3.69
N GLY A 145 -11.17 11.37 -3.81
CA GLY A 145 -11.92 10.77 -2.72
C GLY A 145 -13.20 11.51 -2.35
N LYS A 146 -13.75 12.29 -3.28
CA LYS A 146 -14.94 13.15 -3.09
C LYS A 146 -16.21 12.62 -3.77
N MET A 147 -16.20 11.34 -4.16
CA MET A 147 -17.37 10.70 -4.76
C MET A 147 -18.56 10.74 -3.82
N THR A 148 -19.69 11.25 -4.29
CA THR A 148 -20.95 11.27 -3.55
C THR A 148 -21.69 9.94 -3.62
N MET A 149 -21.56 9.24 -4.74
CA MET A 149 -22.09 7.90 -4.95
C MET A 149 -20.98 6.96 -5.44
N PRO A 150 -20.90 5.73 -4.92
CA PRO A 150 -19.88 4.79 -5.33
C PRO A 150 -20.13 4.32 -6.78
N LEU A 151 -19.04 4.16 -7.54
CA LEU A 151 -19.08 3.51 -8.86
C LEU A 151 -19.17 2.00 -8.71
N HIS A 152 -19.80 1.32 -9.68
CA HIS A 152 -19.83 -0.12 -9.71
C HIS A 152 -18.76 -0.68 -10.64
N SER A 153 -17.86 -1.47 -10.06
CA SER A 153 -16.89 -2.22 -10.85
C SER A 153 -17.62 -3.20 -11.76
N ARG A 154 -17.33 -3.21 -13.03
CA ARG A 154 -17.79 -4.27 -13.95
C ARG A 154 -16.88 -5.49 -13.87
N ASN A 155 -15.59 -5.26 -13.66
CA ASN A 155 -14.59 -6.29 -13.46
C ASN A 155 -13.51 -5.78 -12.50
N ASN A 156 -13.43 -6.36 -11.30
CA ASN A 156 -12.48 -5.96 -10.27
C ASN A 156 -11.01 -6.03 -10.75
N ARG A 157 -10.70 -6.95 -11.66
CA ARG A 157 -9.38 -7.07 -12.27
C ARG A 157 -9.02 -5.84 -13.12
N LEU A 158 -9.95 -5.35 -13.95
CA LEU A 158 -9.73 -4.15 -14.76
C LEU A 158 -9.60 -2.89 -13.91
N VAL A 159 -10.41 -2.78 -12.83
CA VAL A 159 -10.26 -1.68 -11.85
C VAL A 159 -8.87 -1.72 -11.23
N ALA A 160 -8.44 -2.87 -10.72
CA ALA A 160 -7.13 -3.02 -10.11
C ALA A 160 -6.00 -2.72 -11.10
N PHE A 161 -6.10 -3.21 -12.33
CA PHE A 161 -5.14 -2.95 -13.41
C PHE A 161 -5.05 -1.45 -13.73
N PHE A 162 -6.19 -0.76 -13.88
CA PHE A 162 -6.22 0.67 -14.18
C PHE A 162 -5.47 1.50 -13.13
N PHE A 163 -5.78 1.31 -11.84
CA PHE A 163 -5.10 2.03 -10.76
C PHE A 163 -3.63 1.65 -10.61
N ASP A 164 -3.30 0.39 -10.85
CA ASP A 164 -1.91 -0.06 -10.83
C ASP A 164 -1.08 0.59 -11.93
N GLN A 165 -1.61 0.67 -13.15
CA GLN A 165 -0.96 1.39 -14.25
C GLN A 165 -0.77 2.87 -13.93
N LEU A 166 -1.77 3.56 -13.37
CA LEU A 166 -1.61 4.94 -12.90
C LEU A 166 -0.47 5.08 -11.87
N SER A 167 -0.34 4.13 -10.97
CA SER A 167 0.72 4.11 -9.94
C SER A 167 2.09 3.82 -10.53
N ILE A 168 2.22 2.89 -11.49
CA ILE A 168 3.47 2.58 -12.19
C ILE A 168 4.02 3.83 -12.90
N TYR A 169 3.16 4.61 -13.53
CA TYR A 169 3.56 5.87 -14.17
C TYR A 169 3.68 7.06 -13.20
N ASN A 170 3.56 6.83 -11.88
CA ASN A 170 3.60 7.85 -10.83
C ASN A 170 2.58 8.99 -11.04
N LEU A 171 1.41 8.67 -11.58
CA LEU A 171 0.28 9.57 -11.73
C LEU A 171 -0.57 9.64 -10.46
N ILE A 172 -0.49 8.60 -9.63
CA ILE A 172 -1.10 8.51 -8.30
C ILE A 172 -0.09 7.92 -7.30
N ILE A 173 -0.43 7.97 -6.02
CA ILE A 173 0.40 7.40 -4.95
C ILE A 173 0.45 5.86 -5.03
N ARG A 174 1.55 5.28 -4.54
CA ARG A 174 1.73 3.81 -4.52
C ARG A 174 0.75 3.07 -3.61
N ASN A 175 0.30 3.72 -2.53
CA ASN A 175 -0.62 3.13 -1.55
C ASN A 175 -2.10 3.28 -1.95
N TRP A 176 -2.39 3.34 -3.24
CA TRP A 176 -3.71 3.59 -3.81
C TRP A 176 -4.79 2.60 -3.37
N GLN A 177 -4.44 1.32 -3.16
CA GLN A 177 -5.37 0.28 -2.72
C GLN A 177 -6.00 0.60 -1.36
N ASN A 178 -5.19 1.10 -0.42
CA ASN A 178 -5.67 1.51 0.89
C ASN A 178 -6.58 2.75 0.79
N VAL A 179 -6.24 3.69 -0.07
CA VAL A 179 -7.03 4.91 -0.28
C VAL A 179 -8.39 4.58 -0.85
N ILE A 180 -8.47 3.77 -1.92
CA ILE A 180 -9.74 3.33 -2.51
C ILE A 180 -10.58 2.55 -1.51
N ALA A 181 -9.99 1.63 -0.77
CA ALA A 181 -10.68 0.86 0.26
C ALA A 181 -11.21 1.73 1.41
N HIS A 182 -10.47 2.78 1.79
CA HIS A 182 -10.86 3.72 2.84
C HIS A 182 -12.08 4.55 2.44
N HIS A 183 -12.12 5.06 1.21
CA HIS A 183 -13.23 5.87 0.70
C HIS A 183 -14.48 5.06 0.38
N CYS A 184 -14.38 3.74 0.27
CA CYS A 184 -15.49 2.88 -0.14
C CYS A 184 -16.17 3.33 -1.46
N SER A 185 -15.39 3.97 -2.35
CA SER A 185 -15.88 4.65 -3.55
C SER A 185 -16.21 3.71 -4.71
N ILE A 186 -15.86 2.43 -4.62
CA ILE A 186 -16.09 1.46 -5.69
C ILE A 186 -16.75 0.20 -5.12
N VAL A 187 -17.92 -0.13 -5.62
CA VAL A 187 -18.64 -1.38 -5.33
C VAL A 187 -18.05 -2.51 -6.18
N SER A 188 -17.87 -3.68 -5.58
CA SER A 188 -17.37 -4.88 -6.26
C SER A 188 -18.29 -5.32 -7.40
N SER A 189 -17.72 -5.95 -8.44
CA SER A 189 -18.48 -6.55 -9.56
C SER A 189 -19.52 -7.58 -9.13
N THR A 190 -19.41 -8.14 -7.92
CA THR A 190 -20.44 -9.04 -7.35
C THR A 190 -21.59 -8.30 -6.69
N GLY A 191 -21.52 -6.99 -6.54
CA GLY A 191 -22.53 -6.17 -5.83
C GLY A 191 -22.60 -6.38 -4.31
N LYS A 192 -21.74 -7.24 -3.73
CA LYS A 192 -21.80 -7.63 -2.31
C LYS A 192 -21.02 -6.71 -1.36
N GLY A 193 -20.67 -5.52 -1.80
CA GLY A 193 -19.94 -4.54 -0.99
C GLY A 193 -18.86 -3.82 -1.78
N THR A 194 -18.17 -2.88 -1.12
CA THR A 194 -17.10 -2.08 -1.71
C THR A 194 -15.80 -2.87 -1.83
N LEU A 195 -14.95 -2.45 -2.76
CA LEU A 195 -13.64 -3.05 -2.94
C LEU A 195 -12.76 -2.80 -1.71
N THR A 196 -12.19 -3.87 -1.18
CA THR A 196 -11.24 -3.84 -0.06
C THR A 196 -9.81 -3.91 -0.59
N GLN A 197 -8.82 -3.49 0.20
CA GLN A 197 -7.40 -3.66 -0.13
C GLN A 197 -7.09 -5.11 -0.52
N LYS A 198 -7.60 -6.08 0.26
CA LYS A 198 -7.39 -7.52 -0.01
C LYS A 198 -7.97 -7.93 -1.37
N SER A 199 -9.17 -7.45 -1.71
CA SER A 199 -9.80 -7.79 -3.00
C SER A 199 -9.05 -7.19 -4.19
N LEU A 200 -8.53 -5.95 -4.05
CA LEU A 200 -7.71 -5.29 -5.07
C LEU A 200 -6.37 -6.00 -5.24
N SER A 201 -5.69 -6.37 -4.14
CA SER A 201 -4.43 -7.14 -4.20
C SER A 201 -4.62 -8.50 -4.86
N SER A 202 -5.72 -9.22 -4.51
CA SER A 202 -6.03 -10.51 -5.13
C SER A 202 -6.35 -10.37 -6.63
N ALA A 203 -7.02 -9.29 -7.02
CA ALA A 203 -7.31 -9.00 -8.43
C ALA A 203 -6.02 -8.73 -9.22
N LEU A 204 -5.06 -7.98 -8.66
CA LEU A 204 -3.75 -7.76 -9.29
C LEU A 204 -2.95 -9.05 -9.43
N TYR A 205 -2.90 -9.87 -8.37
CA TYR A 205 -2.17 -11.13 -8.43
C TYR A 205 -2.65 -12.04 -9.57
N SER A 206 -3.95 -12.00 -9.88
CA SER A 206 -4.52 -12.78 -11.00
C SER A 206 -4.10 -12.30 -12.39
N ILE A 207 -3.39 -11.15 -12.50
CA ILE A 207 -2.95 -10.56 -13.77
C ILE A 207 -1.54 -11.03 -14.16
N VAL A 208 -0.69 -11.34 -13.18
CA VAL A 208 0.78 -11.47 -13.32
C VAL A 208 1.21 -12.52 -14.34
N ASP A 209 0.42 -13.58 -14.57
CA ASP A 209 0.82 -14.72 -15.40
C ASP A 209 0.02 -14.83 -16.74
N LEU A 210 -0.75 -13.81 -17.11
CA LEU A 210 -1.62 -13.87 -18.28
C LEU A 210 -1.21 -12.85 -19.35
N GLU A 211 -1.42 -13.21 -20.62
CA GLU A 211 -1.32 -12.25 -21.72
C GLU A 211 -2.35 -11.11 -21.51
N MET A 212 -1.94 -9.89 -21.81
CA MET A 212 -2.83 -8.72 -21.72
C MET A 212 -4.08 -8.90 -22.58
N SER A 213 -5.24 -8.77 -21.97
CA SER A 213 -6.51 -8.71 -22.69
C SER A 213 -6.63 -7.44 -23.53
N ALA A 214 -7.57 -7.43 -24.48
CA ALA A 214 -7.83 -6.22 -25.30
C ALA A 214 -8.18 -5.00 -24.44
N GLN A 215 -8.95 -5.19 -23.37
CA GLN A 215 -9.29 -4.13 -22.42
C GLN A 215 -8.07 -3.60 -21.65
N GLU A 216 -7.19 -4.49 -21.22
CA GLU A 216 -5.95 -4.10 -20.53
C GLU A 216 -5.01 -3.32 -21.45
N LYS A 217 -4.95 -3.67 -22.74
CA LYS A 217 -4.18 -2.91 -23.74
C LYS A 217 -4.71 -1.49 -23.93
N ILE A 218 -6.04 -1.32 -23.99
CA ILE A 218 -6.67 0.01 -24.07
C ILE A 218 -6.27 0.86 -22.86
N ILE A 219 -6.28 0.26 -21.66
CA ILE A 219 -5.88 0.94 -20.41
C ILE A 219 -4.40 1.30 -20.44
N ASP A 220 -3.53 0.34 -20.78
CA ASP A 220 -2.07 0.54 -20.82
C ASP A 220 -1.68 1.66 -21.79
N ASP A 221 -2.21 1.63 -23.01
CA ASP A 221 -1.94 2.65 -24.04
C ASP A 221 -2.34 4.05 -23.58
N ALA A 222 -3.53 4.20 -23.00
CA ALA A 222 -4.03 5.50 -22.53
C ALA A 222 -3.20 6.02 -21.35
N VAL A 223 -2.98 5.18 -20.32
CA VAL A 223 -2.21 5.59 -19.14
C VAL A 223 -0.76 5.89 -19.50
N LYS A 224 -0.13 5.08 -20.35
CA LYS A 224 1.21 5.30 -20.87
C LYS A 224 1.35 6.63 -21.62
N SER A 225 0.37 6.98 -22.45
CA SER A 225 0.33 8.26 -23.16
C SER A 225 0.34 9.44 -22.19
N VAL A 226 -0.53 9.41 -21.17
CA VAL A 226 -0.56 10.42 -20.10
C VAL A 226 0.74 10.41 -19.30
N GLY A 227 1.21 9.24 -18.86
CA GLY A 227 2.42 9.09 -18.06
C GLY A 227 3.66 9.68 -18.72
N GLN A 228 3.85 9.44 -20.04
CA GLN A 228 4.96 9.99 -20.80
C GLN A 228 4.92 11.54 -20.88
N LYS A 229 3.74 12.15 -20.98
CA LYS A 229 3.58 13.61 -20.93
C LYS A 229 4.11 14.19 -19.61
N TYR A 230 3.78 13.57 -18.48
CA TYR A 230 4.22 14.02 -17.15
C TYR A 230 5.69 13.73 -16.87
N GLN A 231 6.23 12.65 -17.37
CA GLN A 231 7.67 12.37 -17.27
C GLN A 231 8.51 13.41 -18.03
N ARG A 232 8.10 13.80 -19.24
CA ARG A 232 8.77 14.85 -20.02
C ARG A 232 8.74 16.20 -19.29
N LYS A 233 7.58 16.61 -18.74
CA LYS A 233 7.47 17.85 -17.96
C LYS A 233 8.40 17.87 -16.72
N ARG A 234 8.57 16.73 -16.02
CA ARG A 234 9.49 16.63 -14.88
C ARG A 234 10.97 16.79 -15.28
N ASN A 235 11.34 16.29 -16.45
CA ASN A 235 12.70 16.39 -16.96
C ASN A 235 13.06 17.78 -17.50
N THR A 236 12.07 18.57 -17.92
CA THR A 236 12.26 19.93 -18.45
C THR A 236 12.35 20.98 -17.34
N ASN A 237 11.91 20.66 -16.12
CA ASN A 237 11.92 21.55 -14.95
C ASN A 237 13.10 21.27 -13.99
N LYS A 238 14.08 20.47 -14.41
CA LYS A 238 15.37 20.26 -13.74
C LYS A 238 16.49 20.98 -14.51
#